data_cc5c8284a21371b75603835a70744fb6
#
_entry.id   cc5c8284a21371b75603835a70744fb6
#
_cell.length_a   1.000
_cell.length_b   1.000
_cell.length_c   1.000
_cell.angle_alpha   90.00
_cell.angle_beta   90.00
_cell.angle_gamma   90.00
#
_symmetry.space_group_name_H-M   'P 1'
#
loop_
_entity.id
_entity.type
_entity.pdbx_description
1 polymer ?
#
loop_
_entity_poly.entity_id
_entity_poly.type
_entity_poly.pdbx_seq_one_letter_code
_entity_poly.pdbx_strand_id
1 'polypeptide(L)'
;MKKQFKTFSALMLSALLVVSALPFSKVEARSKWVEINGVNYEINRITGECEASLNVAKGKSEVRIPNKVKYQGSTYKVTFFSWDDWDQDWREETNRSYKPAAGSYQAVLEKITIAKGVRVSEPACHYQKLKKIVFEDPAGISGTEFYDCPQLQSLYIPKKVKYWPTVRKCPKVKITVASSNPYLKAINNDIYSKDGKTLYSVANTKANYKVKKSVKVINDGAFYKNDNIKSIYLPDSVKEIGDEAFGDMKNLQSIR
;
A
#
# COMPACT_ATOMS: atom_id res chain seq x y z
N MET A 1 -4.28 15.61 -27.02
CA MET A 1 -5.30 14.53 -26.98
C MET A 1 -5.38 14.00 -25.55
N LYS A 2 -6.44 14.35 -24.84
CA LYS A 2 -6.63 13.98 -23.42
C LYS A 2 -7.16 12.54 -23.35
N LYS A 3 -6.36 11.58 -22.91
CA LYS A 3 -6.85 10.26 -22.53
C LYS A 3 -7.33 10.33 -21.07
N GLN A 4 -8.65 10.27 -20.91
CA GLN A 4 -9.28 10.05 -19.61
C GLN A 4 -8.99 8.61 -19.17
N PHE A 5 -8.24 8.44 -18.08
CA PHE A 5 -8.23 7.19 -17.33
C PHE A 5 -9.51 7.15 -16.50
N LYS A 6 -10.45 6.35 -16.94
CA LYS A 6 -11.63 6.00 -16.17
C LYS A 6 -11.18 5.04 -15.05
N THR A 7 -11.40 5.47 -13.83
CA THR A 7 -11.32 4.70 -12.59
C THR A 7 -12.05 3.37 -12.73
N PHE A 8 -11.35 2.28 -12.44
CA PHE A 8 -11.93 0.95 -12.30
C PHE A 8 -12.72 0.85 -10.99
N SER A 9 -13.94 1.33 -11.02
CA SER A 9 -15.02 0.90 -10.13
C SER A 9 -15.94 -0.06 -10.90
N ALA A 10 -15.38 -1.14 -11.45
CA ALA A 10 -16.11 -2.05 -12.31
C ALA A 10 -16.01 -3.50 -11.82
N LEU A 11 -16.64 -3.77 -10.67
CA LEU A 11 -16.95 -5.14 -10.26
C LEU A 11 -18.27 -5.19 -9.46
N MET A 12 -19.30 -4.53 -9.99
CA MET A 12 -20.68 -4.67 -9.51
C MET A 12 -21.68 -4.58 -10.65
N LEU A 13 -21.41 -5.24 -11.76
CA LEU A 13 -22.40 -5.35 -12.85
C LEU A 13 -22.54 -6.79 -13.35
N SER A 14 -23.03 -7.69 -12.48
CA SER A 14 -23.59 -8.96 -12.94
C SER A 14 -24.55 -9.57 -11.92
N ALA A 15 -25.58 -8.81 -11.54
CA ALA A 15 -26.79 -9.36 -10.93
C ALA A 15 -27.97 -8.39 -11.18
N LEU A 16 -28.26 -8.11 -12.45
CA LEU A 16 -29.47 -7.41 -12.82
C LEU A 16 -30.25 -8.32 -13.75
N LEU A 17 -31.04 -9.21 -13.15
CA LEU A 17 -32.28 -9.72 -13.79
C LEU A 17 -33.15 -10.38 -12.72
N VAL A 18 -34.40 -9.95 -12.70
CA VAL A 18 -35.54 -10.39 -11.89
C VAL A 18 -35.72 -9.69 -10.54
N VAL A 19 -36.22 -8.47 -10.56
CA VAL A 19 -37.28 -8.04 -9.62
C VAL A 19 -38.25 -7.13 -10.37
N SER A 20 -39.28 -7.73 -10.96
CA SER A 20 -40.51 -7.01 -11.33
C SER A 20 -41.40 -6.92 -10.10
N ALA A 21 -41.88 -5.70 -9.82
CA ALA A 21 -43.00 -5.39 -8.95
C ALA A 21 -42.82 -5.57 -7.42
N LEU A 22 -42.03 -4.67 -6.81
CA LEU A 22 -42.31 -4.23 -5.45
C LEU A 22 -42.41 -2.69 -5.43
N PRO A 23 -43.28 -2.07 -4.62
CA PRO A 23 -43.47 -0.63 -4.60
C PRO A 23 -42.14 0.05 -4.24
N PHE A 24 -41.76 1.10 -4.97
CA PHE A 24 -40.58 1.94 -4.72
C PHE A 24 -40.74 2.67 -3.37
N SER A 25 -40.57 1.96 -2.27
CA SER A 25 -40.29 2.56 -0.98
C SER A 25 -38.78 2.76 -0.90
N LYS A 26 -38.34 4.03 -0.90
CA LYS A 26 -37.00 4.53 -0.60
C LYS A 26 -35.91 3.43 -0.67
N VAL A 27 -35.19 3.33 -1.78
CA VAL A 27 -33.93 2.59 -1.81
C VAL A 27 -32.99 3.32 -0.84
N GLU A 28 -32.95 2.86 0.41
CA GLU A 28 -31.90 3.29 1.34
C GLU A 28 -30.56 3.07 0.65
N ALA A 29 -29.65 4.03 0.78
CA ALA A 29 -28.33 3.97 0.18
C ALA A 29 -27.73 2.56 0.41
N ARG A 30 -27.31 1.89 -0.66
CA ARG A 30 -26.82 0.50 -0.63
C ARG A 30 -25.58 0.34 0.25
N SER A 31 -24.87 1.43 0.50
CA SER A 31 -23.74 1.48 1.44
C SER A 31 -23.83 2.72 2.34
N LYS A 32 -23.27 2.63 3.52
CA LYS A 32 -23.21 3.74 4.48
C LYS A 32 -21.86 3.72 5.19
N TRP A 33 -21.22 4.89 5.23
CA TRP A 33 -20.03 5.12 6.04
C TRP A 33 -20.40 5.27 7.53
N VAL A 34 -19.71 4.54 8.38
CA VAL A 34 -19.85 4.61 9.83
C VAL A 34 -18.49 4.52 10.49
N GLU A 35 -18.27 5.30 11.55
CA GLU A 35 -17.08 5.19 12.38
C GLU A 35 -17.32 4.19 13.51
N ILE A 36 -16.44 3.19 13.64
CA ILE A 36 -16.44 2.23 14.74
C ILE A 36 -15.02 2.13 15.29
N ASN A 37 -14.84 2.49 16.57
CA ASN A 37 -13.56 2.44 17.27
C ASN A 37 -12.42 3.23 16.59
N GLY A 38 -12.74 4.31 15.87
CA GLY A 38 -11.78 5.16 15.19
C GLY A 38 -11.36 4.63 13.81
N VAL A 39 -12.14 3.77 13.21
CA VAL A 39 -11.99 3.30 11.83
C VAL A 39 -13.29 3.54 11.09
N ASN A 40 -13.24 4.11 9.90
CA ASN A 40 -14.39 4.24 9.03
C ASN A 40 -14.67 2.92 8.32
N TYR A 41 -15.95 2.55 8.24
CA TYR A 41 -16.41 1.37 7.50
C TYR A 41 -17.50 1.77 6.51
N GLU A 42 -17.33 1.43 5.26
CA GLU A 42 -18.40 1.47 4.28
C GLU A 42 -19.21 0.17 4.35
N ILE A 43 -20.34 0.21 5.01
CA ILE A 43 -21.19 -0.96 5.29
C ILE A 43 -22.11 -1.22 4.10
N ASN A 44 -21.98 -2.37 3.44
CA ASN A 44 -22.91 -2.86 2.43
C ASN A 44 -23.87 -3.86 3.07
N ARG A 45 -25.11 -3.42 3.29
CA ARG A 45 -26.15 -4.23 3.97
C ARG A 45 -26.69 -5.37 3.10
N ILE A 46 -26.49 -5.28 1.79
CA ILE A 46 -27.00 -6.31 0.84
C ILE A 46 -26.05 -7.51 0.81
N THR A 47 -24.75 -7.24 0.73
CA THR A 47 -23.73 -8.30 0.63
C THR A 47 -23.27 -8.84 1.98
N GLY A 48 -23.53 -8.10 3.08
CA GLY A 48 -22.98 -8.43 4.40
C GLY A 48 -21.49 -8.17 4.53
N GLU A 49 -20.92 -7.38 3.62
CA GLU A 49 -19.50 -7.03 3.58
C GLU A 49 -19.28 -5.54 3.87
N CYS A 50 -18.06 -5.18 4.22
CA CYS A 50 -17.66 -3.79 4.37
C CYS A 50 -16.19 -3.59 4.03
N GLU A 51 -15.86 -2.34 3.73
CA GLU A 51 -14.51 -1.84 3.52
C GLU A 51 -14.12 -0.94 4.68
N ALA A 52 -12.84 -0.95 5.06
CA ALA A 52 -12.33 -0.17 6.17
C ALA A 52 -11.37 0.92 5.66
N SER A 53 -11.38 2.10 6.30
CA SER A 53 -10.45 3.19 6.02
C SER A 53 -10.01 3.93 7.29
N LEU A 54 -8.82 4.51 7.28
CA LEU A 54 -8.33 5.39 8.36
C LEU A 54 -8.74 6.85 8.18
N ASN A 55 -9.53 7.18 7.19
CA ASN A 55 -10.03 8.54 6.97
C ASN A 55 -11.02 8.96 8.06
N VAL A 56 -10.50 9.31 9.23
CA VAL A 56 -11.25 9.81 10.39
C VAL A 56 -10.60 11.05 10.95
N ALA A 57 -11.40 11.94 11.52
CA ALA A 57 -10.92 13.22 12.07
C ALA A 57 -9.92 13.07 13.22
N LYS A 58 -9.95 11.95 13.94
CA LYS A 58 -9.09 11.70 15.11
C LYS A 58 -8.52 10.30 15.10
N GLY A 59 -7.22 10.20 14.86
CA GLY A 59 -6.47 8.95 14.87
C GLY A 59 -6.15 8.44 16.27
N LYS A 60 -5.75 7.17 16.33
CA LYS A 60 -5.22 6.48 17.53
C LYS A 60 -3.78 6.04 17.28
N SER A 61 -3.01 5.89 18.36
CA SER A 61 -1.62 5.39 18.26
C SER A 61 -1.54 3.92 17.84
N GLU A 62 -2.54 3.13 18.18
CA GLU A 62 -2.66 1.75 17.72
C GLU A 62 -4.06 1.48 17.18
N VAL A 63 -4.12 0.73 16.08
CA VAL A 63 -5.38 0.32 15.47
C VAL A 63 -5.30 -1.12 15.00
N ARG A 64 -6.43 -1.82 15.07
CA ARG A 64 -6.62 -3.13 14.46
C ARG A 64 -7.76 -3.06 13.46
N ILE A 65 -7.51 -3.46 12.23
CA ILE A 65 -8.52 -3.71 11.21
C ILE A 65 -8.94 -5.18 11.35
N PRO A 66 -10.13 -5.46 11.90
CA PRO A 66 -10.60 -6.83 12.10
C PRO A 66 -11.11 -7.42 10.78
N ASN A 67 -11.29 -8.73 10.72
CA ASN A 67 -11.94 -9.37 9.56
C ASN A 67 -13.47 -9.39 9.63
N LYS A 68 -14.03 -8.92 10.73
CA LYS A 68 -15.49 -8.74 10.94
C LYS A 68 -15.74 -7.57 11.85
N VAL A 69 -16.84 -6.85 11.64
CA VAL A 69 -17.30 -5.75 12.48
C VAL A 69 -18.79 -5.89 12.74
N LYS A 70 -19.24 -5.48 13.94
CA LYS A 70 -20.66 -5.45 14.31
C LYS A 70 -21.20 -4.04 14.15
N TYR A 71 -22.34 -3.92 13.48
CA TYR A 71 -23.07 -2.66 13.33
C TYR A 71 -24.58 -2.90 13.35
N GLN A 72 -25.31 -2.20 14.20
CA GLN A 72 -26.78 -2.31 14.38
C GLN A 72 -27.27 -3.77 14.49
N GLY A 73 -26.62 -4.57 15.35
CA GLY A 73 -26.98 -5.97 15.59
C GLY A 73 -26.51 -6.98 14.55
N SER A 74 -26.09 -6.54 13.37
CA SER A 74 -25.57 -7.39 12.30
C SER A 74 -24.04 -7.47 12.30
N THR A 75 -23.49 -8.57 11.75
CA THR A 75 -22.05 -8.76 11.59
C THR A 75 -21.69 -8.66 10.11
N TYR A 76 -20.74 -7.80 9.79
CA TYR A 76 -20.24 -7.56 8.44
C TYR A 76 -18.81 -8.08 8.29
N LYS A 77 -18.51 -8.72 7.16
CA LYS A 77 -17.17 -9.18 6.83
C LYS A 77 -16.35 -8.00 6.29
N VAL A 78 -15.20 -7.73 6.89
CA VAL A 78 -14.25 -6.74 6.36
C VAL A 78 -13.43 -7.40 5.25
N THR A 79 -13.63 -6.95 4.02
CA THR A 79 -12.99 -7.55 2.84
C THR A 79 -11.81 -6.73 2.32
N PHE A 80 -11.81 -5.44 2.62
CA PHE A 80 -10.84 -4.49 2.11
C PHE A 80 -10.43 -3.46 3.17
N PHE A 81 -9.19 -2.99 3.09
CA PHE A 81 -8.67 -1.90 3.88
C PHE A 81 -7.87 -0.94 2.99
N SER A 82 -8.24 0.34 3.06
CA SER A 82 -7.51 1.47 2.50
C SER A 82 -6.83 2.28 3.60
N TRP A 83 -5.61 2.74 3.37
CA TRP A 83 -4.88 3.54 4.35
C TRP A 83 -5.49 4.91 4.56
N ASP A 84 -5.90 5.57 3.47
CA ASP A 84 -6.55 6.88 3.48
C ASP A 84 -7.51 7.00 2.30
N ASP A 85 -8.40 7.98 2.38
CA ASP A 85 -9.14 8.40 1.22
C ASP A 85 -8.22 9.17 0.28
N TRP A 86 -8.24 8.77 -0.98
CA TRP A 86 -7.45 9.33 -2.07
C TRP A 86 -7.90 10.74 -2.44
N ASP A 87 -8.10 11.65 -1.47
CA ASP A 87 -8.53 12.99 -1.78
C ASP A 87 -7.34 13.94 -1.98
N GLN A 88 -7.08 14.12 -3.27
CA GLN A 88 -6.61 15.34 -3.95
C GLN A 88 -5.16 15.81 -3.80
N ASP A 89 -4.44 15.66 -2.71
CA ASP A 89 -3.23 16.48 -2.50
C ASP A 89 -1.89 15.90 -2.97
N TRP A 90 -1.81 14.63 -3.27
CA TRP A 90 -0.51 14.09 -3.64
C TRP A 90 -0.06 14.44 -5.08
N ARG A 91 -0.95 15.02 -5.90
CA ARG A 91 -0.59 15.54 -7.24
C ARG A 91 0.20 16.85 -7.20
N GLU A 92 0.18 17.58 -6.08
CA GLU A 92 0.89 18.86 -5.93
C GLU A 92 2.22 18.75 -5.18
N GLU A 93 2.64 17.57 -4.79
CA GLU A 93 3.78 17.33 -3.90
C GLU A 93 5.15 17.45 -4.52
N THR A 94 5.34 18.29 -5.48
CA THR A 94 6.70 18.45 -5.98
C THR A 94 7.59 19.30 -5.09
N ASN A 95 7.09 20.03 -4.06
CA ASN A 95 7.99 20.92 -3.31
C ASN A 95 7.57 21.38 -1.91
N ARG A 96 6.56 20.83 -1.24
CA ARG A 96 6.19 21.27 0.13
C ARG A 96 6.44 20.17 1.15
N SER A 97 7.02 20.52 2.32
CA SER A 97 7.09 19.59 3.44
C SER A 97 5.67 19.33 3.95
N TYR A 98 5.14 18.17 3.63
CA TYR A 98 3.83 17.73 4.11
C TYR A 98 3.84 17.66 5.64
N LYS A 99 2.84 18.29 6.27
CA LYS A 99 2.61 18.19 7.72
C LYS A 99 1.21 17.60 7.94
N PRO A 100 1.12 16.38 8.46
CA PRO A 100 -0.18 15.79 8.78
C PRO A 100 -0.96 16.69 9.75
N ALA A 101 -2.28 16.72 9.61
CA ALA A 101 -3.13 17.41 10.56
C ALA A 101 -2.90 16.86 11.98
N ALA A 102 -2.83 17.73 12.96
CA ALA A 102 -2.61 17.34 14.35
C ALA A 102 -3.72 16.39 14.81
N GLY A 103 -3.34 15.22 15.34
CA GLY A 103 -4.29 14.18 15.78
C GLY A 103 -4.79 13.24 14.69
N SER A 104 -4.47 13.46 13.41
CA SER A 104 -4.75 12.50 12.34
C SER A 104 -3.96 11.20 12.53
N TYR A 105 -4.36 10.12 11.86
CA TYR A 105 -3.59 8.86 11.88
C TYR A 105 -2.16 9.04 11.37
N GLN A 106 -1.94 9.85 10.34
CA GLN A 106 -0.60 10.14 9.83
C GLN A 106 0.31 10.77 10.92
N ALA A 107 -0.26 11.58 11.82
CA ALA A 107 0.49 12.23 12.90
C ALA A 107 0.68 11.35 14.15
N VAL A 108 -0.23 10.39 14.42
CA VAL A 108 -0.27 9.70 15.72
C VAL A 108 -0.11 8.19 15.66
N LEU A 109 -0.40 7.53 14.54
CA LEU A 109 -0.38 6.08 14.42
C LEU A 109 1.04 5.53 14.60
N GLU A 110 1.21 4.63 15.56
CA GLU A 110 2.48 3.94 15.82
C GLU A 110 2.45 2.48 15.36
N LYS A 111 1.27 1.85 15.42
CA LYS A 111 1.11 0.45 15.05
C LYS A 111 -0.25 0.19 14.43
N ILE A 112 -0.25 -0.60 13.38
CA ILE A 112 -1.47 -1.15 12.78
C ILE A 112 -1.37 -2.67 12.66
N THR A 113 -2.49 -3.34 12.96
CA THR A 113 -2.64 -4.78 12.73
C THR A 113 -3.79 -5.01 11.77
N ILE A 114 -3.55 -5.75 10.69
CA ILE A 114 -4.53 -6.09 9.68
C ILE A 114 -4.81 -7.58 9.76
N ALA A 115 -6.06 -7.91 10.04
CA ALA A 115 -6.50 -9.26 10.29
C ALA A 115 -6.43 -10.15 9.04
N LYS A 116 -6.40 -11.46 9.28
CA LYS A 116 -6.43 -12.48 8.23
C LYS A 116 -7.61 -12.29 7.28
N GLY A 117 -7.33 -12.41 5.98
CA GLY A 117 -8.33 -12.38 4.92
C GLY A 117 -8.78 -10.99 4.47
N VAL A 118 -8.29 -9.91 5.10
CA VAL A 118 -8.52 -8.54 4.65
C VAL A 118 -7.53 -8.22 3.52
N ARG A 119 -8.04 -7.72 2.39
CA ARG A 119 -7.19 -7.21 1.30
C ARG A 119 -6.74 -5.80 1.64
N VAL A 120 -5.51 -5.46 1.31
CA VAL A 120 -4.92 -4.14 1.55
C VAL A 120 -4.57 -3.50 0.21
N SER A 121 -4.94 -2.25 0.04
CA SER A 121 -4.58 -1.43 -1.11
C SER A 121 -4.34 0.02 -0.67
N GLU A 122 -3.96 0.86 -1.62
CA GLU A 122 -3.65 2.26 -1.46
C GLU A 122 -2.33 2.54 -0.70
N PRO A 123 -1.69 3.68 -0.96
CA PRO A 123 -0.41 4.01 -0.37
C PRO A 123 -0.53 4.37 1.12
N ALA A 124 0.44 3.91 1.91
CA ALA A 124 0.65 4.35 3.29
C ALA A 124 1.67 5.50 3.29
N CYS A 125 1.19 6.73 3.11
CA CYS A 125 2.03 7.90 2.96
C CYS A 125 2.03 8.77 4.22
N HIS A 126 3.23 9.33 4.54
CA HIS A 126 3.40 10.37 5.56
C HIS A 126 3.02 9.98 7.00
N TYR A 127 3.06 8.70 7.34
CA TYR A 127 2.80 8.24 8.71
C TYR A 127 4.03 8.50 9.60
N GLN A 128 4.09 9.67 10.23
CA GLN A 128 5.28 10.20 10.90
C GLN A 128 5.72 9.39 12.13
N LYS A 129 4.81 8.70 12.80
CA LYS A 129 5.09 7.90 13.99
C LYS A 129 4.98 6.39 13.78
N LEU A 130 4.57 5.95 12.61
CA LEU A 130 4.34 4.53 12.32
C LEU A 130 5.64 3.73 12.47
N LYS A 131 5.66 2.81 13.43
CA LYS A 131 6.81 1.95 13.75
C LYS A 131 6.62 0.53 13.24
N LYS A 132 5.36 0.03 13.24
CA LYS A 132 5.08 -1.39 12.98
C LYS A 132 3.78 -1.60 12.23
N ILE A 133 3.85 -2.45 11.22
CA ILE A 133 2.69 -2.99 10.50
C ILE A 133 2.68 -4.50 10.68
N VAL A 134 1.54 -5.06 11.11
CA VAL A 134 1.34 -6.49 11.30
C VAL A 134 0.28 -6.98 10.33
N PHE A 135 0.65 -7.87 9.43
CA PHE A 135 -0.27 -8.57 8.55
C PHE A 135 -0.50 -9.99 9.06
N GLU A 136 -1.72 -10.31 9.46
CA GLU A 136 -2.13 -11.64 9.92
C GLU A 136 -2.63 -12.49 8.74
N ASP A 137 -1.80 -12.79 7.73
CA ASP A 137 -2.17 -13.52 6.51
C ASP A 137 -3.25 -12.78 5.67
N PRO A 138 -2.96 -11.62 5.10
CA PRO A 138 -3.90 -10.84 4.30
C PRO A 138 -4.32 -11.60 3.03
N ALA A 139 -5.52 -11.29 2.49
CA ALA A 139 -6.00 -11.86 1.24
C ALA A 139 -5.20 -11.38 0.02
N GLY A 140 -4.56 -10.23 0.14
CA GLY A 140 -3.69 -9.64 -0.86
C GLY A 140 -3.17 -8.28 -0.39
N ILE A 141 -2.03 -7.88 -0.95
CA ILE A 141 -1.48 -6.53 -0.82
C ILE A 141 -1.18 -6.09 -2.25
N SER A 142 -1.83 -5.02 -2.71
CA SER A 142 -1.67 -4.52 -4.08
C SER A 142 -1.75 -3.01 -4.11
N GLY A 143 -1.00 -2.39 -5.02
CA GLY A 143 -1.01 -0.92 -5.17
C GLY A 143 -0.49 -0.13 -3.97
N THR A 144 -0.05 -0.79 -2.91
CA THR A 144 0.40 -0.13 -1.68
C THR A 144 1.82 0.38 -1.85
N GLU A 145 2.03 1.65 -1.59
CA GLU A 145 3.34 2.26 -1.45
C GLU A 145 3.56 2.68 0.00
N PHE A 146 4.74 2.44 0.54
CA PHE A 146 5.16 2.99 1.83
C PHE A 146 6.09 4.16 1.56
N TYR A 147 5.54 5.36 1.69
CA TYR A 147 6.28 6.59 1.39
C TYR A 147 6.31 7.51 2.60
N ASP A 148 7.51 8.04 2.92
CA ASP A 148 7.72 9.00 4.00
C ASP A 148 7.15 8.55 5.35
N CYS A 149 7.52 7.30 5.75
CA CYS A 149 7.26 6.76 7.06
C CYS A 149 8.59 6.65 7.85
N PRO A 150 9.12 7.77 8.38
CA PRO A 150 10.50 7.87 8.87
C PRO A 150 10.78 7.04 10.12
N GLN A 151 9.75 6.63 10.85
CA GLN A 151 9.88 5.80 12.05
C GLN A 151 9.58 4.33 11.81
N LEU A 152 9.21 3.93 10.59
CA LEU A 152 8.89 2.53 10.28
C LEU A 152 10.12 1.65 10.48
N GLN A 153 10.05 0.72 11.44
CA GLN A 153 11.18 -0.14 11.85
C GLN A 153 11.15 -1.50 11.19
N SER A 154 9.97 -2.03 10.92
CA SER A 154 9.83 -3.36 10.35
C SER A 154 8.66 -3.49 9.41
N LEU A 155 8.90 -4.20 8.30
CA LEU A 155 7.91 -4.55 7.31
C LEU A 155 8.06 -6.02 6.96
N TYR A 156 7.07 -6.84 7.32
CA TYR A 156 7.06 -8.26 7.06
C TYR A 156 6.14 -8.57 5.88
N ILE A 157 6.68 -9.26 4.87
CA ILE A 157 5.95 -9.69 3.67
C ILE A 157 5.48 -11.12 3.86
N PRO A 158 4.16 -11.37 3.96
CA PRO A 158 3.60 -12.69 4.16
C PRO A 158 3.76 -13.65 2.98
N LYS A 159 3.51 -14.95 3.22
CA LYS A 159 3.67 -16.03 2.25
C LYS A 159 2.93 -15.83 0.93
N LYS A 160 1.69 -15.31 0.98
CA LYS A 160 0.81 -15.23 -0.19
C LYS A 160 1.00 -13.98 -1.04
N VAL A 161 1.79 -13.01 -0.58
CA VAL A 161 2.03 -11.77 -1.29
C VAL A 161 2.90 -12.03 -2.50
N LYS A 162 2.37 -11.76 -3.69
CA LYS A 162 3.03 -11.97 -4.98
C LYS A 162 3.65 -10.69 -5.51
N TYR A 163 2.98 -9.56 -5.36
CA TYR A 163 3.42 -8.25 -5.80
C TYR A 163 3.67 -7.38 -4.59
N TRP A 164 4.82 -6.74 -4.54
CA TRP A 164 5.17 -5.92 -3.41
C TRP A 164 5.25 -4.45 -3.81
N PRO A 165 4.72 -3.57 -2.97
CA PRO A 165 4.81 -2.15 -3.19
C PRO A 165 6.23 -1.63 -3.04
N THR A 166 6.44 -0.46 -3.54
CA THR A 166 7.68 0.29 -3.32
C THR A 166 7.75 0.81 -1.88
N VAL A 167 8.95 0.88 -1.34
CA VAL A 167 9.22 1.43 -0.01
C VAL A 167 10.21 2.56 -0.16
N ARG A 168 9.81 3.80 0.18
CA ARG A 168 10.62 4.98 -0.05
C ARG A 168 10.59 5.92 1.14
N LYS A 169 11.67 6.67 1.38
CA LYS A 169 11.82 7.59 2.52
C LYS A 169 11.46 6.95 3.87
N CYS A 170 11.76 5.65 4.02
CA CYS A 170 11.59 4.88 5.25
C CYS A 170 12.96 4.41 5.75
N PRO A 171 13.84 5.30 6.23
CA PRO A 171 15.27 5.01 6.43
C PRO A 171 15.57 3.96 7.51
N LYS A 172 14.64 3.72 8.43
CA LYS A 172 14.80 2.77 9.54
C LYS A 172 14.24 1.39 9.25
N VAL A 173 13.54 1.21 8.11
CA VAL A 173 12.81 -0.01 7.84
C VAL A 173 13.73 -1.21 7.66
N LYS A 174 13.39 -2.30 8.31
CA LYS A 174 13.93 -3.64 8.05
C LYS A 174 12.85 -4.47 7.33
N ILE A 175 13.09 -4.80 6.08
CA ILE A 175 12.17 -5.61 5.27
C ILE A 175 12.54 -7.08 5.38
N THR A 176 11.55 -7.91 5.70
CA THR A 176 11.69 -9.36 5.74
C THR A 176 10.56 -10.01 4.95
N VAL A 177 10.86 -11.11 4.27
CA VAL A 177 9.91 -11.90 3.50
C VAL A 177 9.79 -13.29 4.15
N ALA A 178 8.57 -13.81 4.25
CA ALA A 178 8.36 -15.17 4.73
C ALA A 178 9.24 -16.15 3.94
N SER A 179 9.99 -17.02 4.62
CA SER A 179 10.85 -18.01 3.97
C SER A 179 10.07 -18.90 3.00
N SER A 180 8.82 -19.19 3.34
CA SER A 180 7.87 -19.96 2.52
C SER A 180 7.16 -19.14 1.42
N ASN A 181 7.48 -17.84 1.24
CA ASN A 181 6.95 -17.08 0.11
C ASN A 181 7.56 -17.60 -1.20
N PRO A 182 6.75 -18.06 -2.17
CA PRO A 182 7.27 -18.64 -3.41
C PRO A 182 7.65 -17.62 -4.46
N TYR A 183 7.29 -16.35 -4.29
CA TYR A 183 7.42 -15.29 -5.30
C TYR A 183 8.55 -14.32 -5.01
N LEU A 184 8.73 -13.96 -3.73
CA LEU A 184 9.58 -12.86 -3.31
C LEU A 184 10.65 -13.30 -2.31
N LYS A 185 11.75 -12.54 -2.27
CA LYS A 185 12.75 -12.56 -1.21
C LYS A 185 13.28 -11.15 -0.94
N ALA A 186 13.71 -10.90 0.30
CA ALA A 186 14.40 -9.66 0.65
C ALA A 186 15.90 -9.94 0.85
N ILE A 187 16.74 -9.05 0.32
CA ILE A 187 18.19 -9.09 0.51
C ILE A 187 18.65 -7.65 0.79
N ASN A 188 19.20 -7.40 1.95
CA ASN A 188 19.69 -6.07 2.37
C ASN A 188 18.60 -4.97 2.25
N ASN A 189 17.36 -5.27 2.60
CA ASN A 189 16.17 -4.43 2.48
C ASN A 189 15.66 -4.20 1.06
N ASP A 190 16.30 -4.75 0.04
CA ASP A 190 15.79 -4.69 -1.32
C ASP A 190 14.95 -5.93 -1.63
N ILE A 191 13.92 -5.75 -2.44
CA ILE A 191 12.96 -6.80 -2.77
C ILE A 191 13.22 -7.32 -4.17
N TYR A 192 13.38 -8.64 -4.24
CA TYR A 192 13.66 -9.39 -5.47
C TYR A 192 12.59 -10.44 -5.73
N SER A 193 12.49 -10.89 -6.98
CA SER A 193 11.87 -12.17 -7.31
C SER A 193 12.55 -13.31 -6.54
N LYS A 194 11.84 -14.41 -6.31
CA LYS A 194 12.36 -15.55 -5.55
C LYS A 194 13.68 -16.10 -6.12
N ASP A 195 13.78 -16.16 -7.45
CA ASP A 195 15.00 -16.59 -8.16
C ASP A 195 16.10 -15.50 -8.14
N GLY A 196 15.78 -14.27 -7.82
CA GLY A 196 16.71 -13.13 -7.74
C GLY A 196 17.05 -12.51 -9.08
N LYS A 197 16.26 -12.78 -10.12
CA LYS A 197 16.49 -12.22 -11.46
C LYS A 197 15.80 -10.89 -11.69
N THR A 198 14.74 -10.58 -10.93
CA THR A 198 14.05 -9.29 -10.98
C THR A 198 14.27 -8.52 -9.69
N LEU A 199 14.68 -7.26 -9.81
CA LEU A 199 14.75 -6.29 -8.72
C LEU A 199 13.47 -5.46 -8.72
N TYR A 200 12.63 -5.63 -7.70
CA TYR A 200 11.33 -4.95 -7.62
C TYR A 200 11.38 -3.61 -6.91
N SER A 201 12.17 -3.49 -5.83
CA SER A 201 12.21 -2.26 -5.05
C SER A 201 13.51 -2.16 -4.26
N VAL A 202 14.10 -0.97 -4.24
CA VAL A 202 15.32 -0.64 -3.50
C VAL A 202 14.98 0.30 -2.35
N ALA A 203 14.97 -0.24 -1.12
CA ALA A 203 14.81 0.53 0.10
C ALA A 203 16.17 0.86 0.76
N ASN A 204 17.26 0.51 0.11
CA ASN A 204 18.62 0.75 0.59
C ASN A 204 18.95 2.25 0.59
N THR A 205 19.66 2.69 1.62
CA THR A 205 20.04 4.10 1.84
C THR A 205 21.50 4.41 1.53
N LYS A 206 22.25 3.46 0.92
CA LYS A 206 23.67 3.66 0.58
C LYS A 206 23.84 4.55 -0.63
N ALA A 207 24.73 5.53 -0.55
CA ALA A 207 25.00 6.45 -1.64
C ALA A 207 25.51 5.78 -2.93
N ASN A 208 26.26 4.68 -2.79
CA ASN A 208 26.78 3.90 -3.92
C ASN A 208 26.10 2.54 -3.94
N TYR A 209 25.28 2.29 -4.93
CA TYR A 209 24.51 1.06 -5.06
C TYR A 209 25.06 0.15 -6.15
N LYS A 210 25.21 -1.13 -5.85
CA LYS A 210 25.60 -2.14 -6.84
C LYS A 210 24.48 -3.14 -7.03
N VAL A 211 23.89 -3.17 -8.23
CA VAL A 211 22.92 -4.18 -8.62
C VAL A 211 23.59 -5.55 -8.62
N LYS A 212 22.89 -6.57 -8.10
CA LYS A 212 23.44 -7.94 -8.04
C LYS A 212 23.65 -8.53 -9.44
N LYS A 213 24.72 -9.29 -9.62
CA LYS A 213 25.05 -9.97 -10.89
C LYS A 213 23.98 -10.99 -11.36
N SER A 214 23.06 -11.39 -10.50
CA SER A 214 21.94 -12.28 -10.86
C SER A 214 20.78 -11.54 -11.53
N VAL A 215 20.70 -10.22 -11.38
CA VAL A 215 19.57 -9.41 -11.85
C VAL A 215 19.61 -9.33 -13.39
N LYS A 216 18.48 -9.63 -13.99
CA LYS A 216 18.23 -9.50 -15.43
C LYS A 216 17.23 -8.38 -15.74
N VAL A 217 16.30 -8.12 -14.81
CA VAL A 217 15.24 -7.14 -14.95
C VAL A 217 15.26 -6.19 -13.75
N ILE A 218 15.27 -4.90 -14.02
CA ILE A 218 14.98 -3.85 -13.05
C ILE A 218 13.54 -3.43 -13.31
N ASN A 219 12.66 -3.65 -12.33
CA ASN A 219 11.23 -3.41 -12.48
C ASN A 219 10.90 -1.91 -12.54
N ASP A 220 9.68 -1.60 -12.99
CA ASP A 220 9.15 -0.25 -13.00
C ASP A 220 9.29 0.41 -11.63
N GLY A 221 9.80 1.64 -11.61
CA GLY A 221 9.99 2.42 -10.39
C GLY A 221 10.90 1.80 -9.32
N ALA A 222 11.74 0.80 -9.64
CA ALA A 222 12.54 0.07 -8.64
C ALA A 222 13.40 0.98 -7.75
N PHE A 223 13.92 2.07 -8.27
CA PHE A 223 14.71 3.09 -7.56
C PHE A 223 14.00 4.45 -7.47
N TYR A 224 12.79 4.57 -7.96
CA TYR A 224 12.07 5.83 -8.08
C TYR A 224 12.08 6.65 -6.78
N LYS A 225 12.44 7.95 -6.86
CA LYS A 225 12.56 8.87 -5.72
C LYS A 225 13.53 8.41 -4.60
N ASN A 226 14.50 7.55 -4.89
CA ASN A 226 15.54 7.19 -3.92
C ASN A 226 16.66 8.24 -3.90
N ASP A 227 16.44 9.32 -3.19
CA ASP A 227 17.36 10.46 -3.11
C ASP A 227 18.67 10.16 -2.33
N ASN A 228 18.78 9.00 -1.67
CA ASN A 228 20.01 8.62 -0.97
C ASN A 228 21.10 8.12 -1.92
N ILE A 229 20.72 7.59 -3.08
CA ILE A 229 21.64 6.99 -4.02
C ILE A 229 22.24 8.08 -4.92
N LYS A 230 23.58 8.11 -4.98
CA LYS A 230 24.34 9.01 -5.84
C LYS A 230 24.94 8.31 -7.07
N SER A 231 25.25 7.02 -6.94
CA SER A 231 25.76 6.23 -8.06
C SER A 231 25.18 4.83 -8.06
N ILE A 232 24.92 4.31 -9.28
CA ILE A 232 24.44 2.94 -9.49
C ILE A 232 25.40 2.24 -10.45
N TYR A 233 25.83 1.04 -10.07
CA TYR A 233 26.56 0.13 -10.94
C TYR A 233 25.60 -0.97 -11.43
N LEU A 234 25.45 -1.08 -12.75
CA LEU A 234 24.65 -2.10 -13.42
C LEU A 234 25.59 -3.20 -13.97
N PRO A 235 25.38 -4.47 -13.62
CA PRO A 235 26.13 -5.56 -14.23
C PRO A 235 25.62 -5.87 -15.66
N ASP A 236 26.46 -6.49 -16.48
CA ASP A 236 26.12 -6.89 -17.88
C ASP A 236 24.92 -7.87 -17.96
N SER A 237 24.55 -8.47 -16.84
CA SER A 237 23.38 -9.36 -16.75
C SER A 237 22.05 -8.64 -16.90
N VAL A 238 21.97 -7.32 -16.63
CA VAL A 238 20.75 -6.54 -16.78
C VAL A 238 20.41 -6.42 -18.27
N LYS A 239 19.20 -6.86 -18.63
CA LYS A 239 18.69 -6.87 -20.00
C LYS A 239 17.48 -5.96 -20.19
N GLU A 240 16.75 -5.70 -19.10
CA GLU A 240 15.52 -4.92 -19.13
C GLU A 240 15.51 -3.93 -17.98
N ILE A 241 15.05 -2.72 -18.25
CA ILE A 241 14.87 -1.63 -17.30
C ILE A 241 13.44 -1.13 -17.52
N GLY A 242 12.61 -1.22 -16.49
CA GLY A 242 11.21 -0.82 -16.52
C GLY A 242 11.02 0.68 -16.50
N ASP A 243 9.77 1.11 -16.68
CA ASP A 243 9.39 2.51 -16.72
C ASP A 243 9.72 3.21 -15.40
N GLU A 244 10.25 4.41 -15.48
CA GLU A 244 10.65 5.22 -14.32
C GLU A 244 11.53 4.49 -13.29
N ALA A 245 12.24 3.42 -13.68
CA ALA A 245 13.08 2.64 -12.76
C ALA A 245 14.05 3.52 -11.96
N PHE A 246 14.55 4.59 -12.53
CA PHE A 246 15.44 5.58 -11.92
C PHE A 246 14.81 6.98 -11.88
N GLY A 247 13.49 7.07 -12.00
CA GLY A 247 12.76 8.33 -12.04
C GLY A 247 12.90 9.15 -10.75
N ASP A 248 12.90 10.48 -10.86
CA ASP A 248 12.91 11.45 -9.75
C ASP A 248 14.01 11.23 -8.70
N MET A 249 15.14 10.64 -9.04
CA MET A 249 16.30 10.46 -8.15
C MET A 249 17.15 11.74 -8.10
N LYS A 250 16.80 12.69 -7.24
CA LYS A 250 17.37 14.06 -7.22
C LYS A 250 18.89 14.12 -7.05
N ASN A 251 19.47 13.15 -6.36
CA ASN A 251 20.91 13.14 -6.05
C ASN A 251 21.71 12.15 -6.91
N LEU A 252 21.08 11.49 -7.88
CA LEU A 252 21.76 10.55 -8.77
C LEU A 252 22.72 11.29 -9.71
N GLN A 253 23.98 10.91 -9.69
CA GLN A 253 25.06 11.52 -10.46
C GLN A 253 25.56 10.62 -11.59
N SER A 254 25.49 9.31 -11.41
CA SER A 254 25.99 8.36 -12.41
C SER A 254 25.32 7.00 -12.38
N ILE A 255 25.09 6.43 -13.55
CA ILE A 255 24.78 5.00 -13.77
C ILE A 255 25.90 4.44 -14.68
N ARG A 256 26.48 3.32 -14.30
CA ARG A 256 27.61 2.67 -15.02
C ARG A 256 27.34 1.20 -15.19
#